data_931ea5f6247d7eb3df945d2cf231feb9
#
_entry.id   931ea5f6247d7eb3df945d2cf231feb9
#
_cell.length_a   1.000
_cell.length_b   1.000
_cell.length_c   1.000
_cell.angle_alpha   90.00
_cell.angle_beta   90.00
_cell.angle_gamma   90.00
#
_symmetry.space_group_name_H-M   'P 1'
#
loop_
_entity.id
_entity.type
_entity.pdbx_description
1 polymer ?
#
loop_
_entity_poly.entity_id
_entity_poly.type
_entity_poly.pdbx_seq_one_letter_code
_entity_poly.pdbx_strand_id
1 'polypeptide(L)'
;NNDIFSNIEVAETAIEKHFKLTFRYFHLNEYGEKIYAHNKKIYCEEPLSLIFNDGNYYLLCYRSEQKYENKVKAFRVDRIESPKISEVAVSADALCHLKKLSTYRLQSFKMYGGKIRRVTFIFTPDLIEVVYDKFGHDIRIRRNDNVCKTTVDVQISPTLWGWMLQFPRKMK
;
A
#
# COMPACT_ATOMS: atom_id res chain seq x y z
N ASN A 1 23.18 -1.92 10.40
CA ASN A 1 22.50 -2.81 9.45
C ASN A 1 21.00 -2.63 9.63
N ASN A 2 20.33 -2.12 8.59
CA ASN A 2 18.87 -2.05 8.58
C ASN A 2 18.40 -3.38 7.96
N ASP A 3 18.18 -4.39 8.80
CA ASP A 3 17.72 -5.69 8.36
C ASP A 3 16.21 -5.63 8.14
N ILE A 4 15.78 -5.71 6.88
CA ILE A 4 14.37 -5.66 6.50
C ILE A 4 13.57 -6.81 7.13
N PHE A 5 14.15 -8.00 7.28
CA PHE A 5 13.47 -9.15 7.88
C PHE A 5 13.22 -8.92 9.37
N SER A 6 14.20 -8.38 10.09
CA SER A 6 14.01 -7.98 11.50
C SER A 6 12.94 -6.89 11.64
N ASN A 7 12.89 -5.92 10.74
CA ASN A 7 11.84 -4.88 10.75
C ASN A 7 10.45 -5.49 10.49
N ILE A 8 10.34 -6.47 9.59
CA ILE A 8 9.09 -7.20 9.32
C ILE A 8 8.63 -7.94 10.57
N GLU A 9 9.50 -8.72 11.21
CA GLU A 9 9.20 -9.51 12.41
C GLU A 9 8.68 -8.64 13.57
N VAL A 10 9.35 -7.51 13.81
CA VAL A 10 8.91 -6.57 14.85
C VAL A 10 7.54 -5.95 14.50
N ALA A 11 7.32 -5.61 13.21
CA ALA A 11 6.04 -5.06 12.76
C ALA A 11 4.90 -6.09 12.86
N GLU A 12 5.14 -7.33 12.45
CA GLU A 12 4.17 -8.45 12.60
C GLU A 12 3.80 -8.67 14.05
N THR A 13 4.79 -8.73 14.94
CA THR A 13 4.55 -8.88 16.38
C THR A 13 3.72 -7.73 16.94
N ALA A 14 3.98 -6.48 16.52
CA ALA A 14 3.20 -5.33 16.95
C ALA A 14 1.74 -5.40 16.48
N ILE A 15 1.51 -5.86 15.23
CA ILE A 15 0.18 -6.06 14.65
C ILE A 15 -0.58 -7.15 15.41
N GLU A 16 0.03 -8.30 15.63
CA GLU A 16 -0.58 -9.44 16.33
C GLU A 16 -0.96 -9.10 17.76
N LYS A 17 -0.09 -8.40 18.47
CA LYS A 17 -0.30 -7.99 19.86
C LYS A 17 -1.15 -6.73 20.00
N HIS A 18 -1.52 -6.07 18.91
CA HIS A 18 -2.28 -4.82 18.89
C HIS A 18 -1.63 -3.67 19.67
N PHE A 19 -0.31 -3.57 19.59
CA PHE A 19 0.45 -2.46 20.16
C PHE A 19 0.93 -1.48 19.08
N LYS A 20 1.12 -0.22 19.49
CA LYS A 20 1.74 0.78 18.61
C LYS A 20 3.19 0.42 18.34
N LEU A 21 3.70 0.89 17.21
CA LEU A 21 5.08 0.72 16.80
C LEU A 21 5.77 2.07 16.77
N THR A 22 6.94 2.16 17.39
CA THR A 22 7.80 3.34 17.33
C THR A 22 8.99 3.07 16.43
N PHE A 23 9.36 4.04 15.58
CA PHE A 23 10.49 3.92 14.67
C PHE A 23 10.95 5.28 14.15
N ARG A 24 12.14 5.33 13.55
CA ARG A 24 12.60 6.44 12.70
C ARG A 24 12.35 6.10 11.24
N TYR A 25 12.06 7.13 10.44
CA TYR A 25 11.82 6.95 9.02
C TYR A 25 12.74 7.85 8.21
N PHE A 26 13.38 7.28 7.19
CA PHE A 26 14.31 8.00 6.34
C PHE A 26 13.92 7.91 4.86
N HIS A 27 14.42 8.87 4.09
CA HIS A 27 14.45 8.85 2.64
C HIS A 27 15.91 8.78 2.19
N LEU A 28 16.13 8.47 0.92
CA LEU A 28 17.47 8.54 0.33
C LEU A 28 17.57 9.82 -0.51
N ASN A 29 18.73 10.49 -0.44
CA ASN A 29 19.06 11.58 -1.35
C ASN A 29 19.64 11.03 -2.66
N GLU A 30 20.06 11.92 -3.56
CA GLU A 30 20.67 11.60 -4.86
C GLU A 30 21.99 10.83 -4.76
N TYR A 31 22.63 10.85 -3.59
CA TYR A 31 23.88 10.10 -3.29
C TYR A 31 23.62 8.77 -2.57
N GLY A 32 22.34 8.41 -2.32
CA GLY A 32 21.98 7.20 -1.57
C GLY A 32 22.15 7.32 -0.06
N GLU A 33 22.35 8.54 0.47
CA GLU A 33 22.50 8.79 1.91
C GLU A 33 21.13 8.94 2.58
N LYS A 34 21.05 8.50 3.85
CA LYS A 34 19.82 8.59 4.65
C LYS A 34 19.53 10.03 5.07
N ILE A 35 18.38 10.55 4.67
CA ILE A 35 17.80 11.79 5.16
C ILE A 35 16.59 11.47 6.04
N TYR A 36 16.64 11.80 7.31
CA TYR A 36 15.54 11.57 8.24
C TYR A 36 14.48 12.67 8.10
N ALA A 37 13.22 12.24 7.95
CA ALA A 37 12.10 13.16 7.97
C ALA A 37 11.96 13.84 9.35
N HIS A 38 11.53 15.12 9.35
CA HIS A 38 11.20 15.86 10.56
C HIS A 38 12.27 15.84 11.67
N ASN A 39 13.53 16.14 11.33
CA ASN A 39 14.65 16.22 12.31
C ASN A 39 14.82 14.94 13.14
N LYS A 40 14.80 13.78 12.53
CA LYS A 40 14.91 12.47 13.18
C LYS A 40 13.78 12.16 14.17
N LYS A 41 12.59 12.73 13.96
CA LYS A 41 11.41 12.45 14.78
C LYS A 41 11.18 10.95 14.91
N ILE A 42 10.91 10.49 16.12
CA ILE A 42 10.41 9.15 16.35
C ILE A 42 8.91 9.13 16.00
N TYR A 43 8.54 8.31 15.07
CA TYR A 43 7.14 8.01 14.76
C TYR A 43 6.59 7.06 15.82
N CYS A 44 5.34 7.24 16.21
CA CYS A 44 4.57 6.33 17.04
C CYS A 44 3.27 6.07 16.29
N GLU A 45 3.20 4.97 15.59
CA GLU A 45 2.13 4.67 14.64
C GLU A 45 1.30 3.46 15.09
N GLU A 46 0.08 3.36 14.61
CA GLU A 46 -0.83 2.25 14.89
C GLU A 46 -0.80 1.27 13.71
N PRO A 47 -0.01 0.19 13.78
CA PRO A 47 0.15 -0.74 12.67
C PRO A 47 -1.12 -1.55 12.43
N LEU A 48 -1.50 -1.70 11.17
CA LEU A 48 -2.69 -2.44 10.75
C LEU A 48 -2.34 -3.73 10.03
N SER A 49 -1.44 -3.66 9.07
CA SER A 49 -1.09 -4.80 8.21
C SER A 49 0.24 -4.56 7.50
N LEU A 50 0.91 -5.66 7.14
CA LEU A 50 1.99 -5.66 6.16
C LEU A 50 1.45 -6.07 4.80
N ILE A 51 1.89 -5.39 3.76
CA ILE A 51 1.59 -5.74 2.38
C ILE A 51 2.86 -5.75 1.55
N PHE A 52 2.91 -6.65 0.57
CA PHE A 52 3.96 -6.69 -0.44
C PHE A 52 3.40 -6.14 -1.75
N ASN A 53 4.07 -5.12 -2.32
CA ASN A 53 3.67 -4.51 -3.58
C ASN A 53 4.87 -3.96 -4.34
N ASP A 54 4.92 -4.21 -5.64
CA ASP A 54 5.99 -3.74 -6.54
C ASP A 54 7.41 -4.00 -5.98
N GLY A 55 7.65 -5.22 -5.47
CA GLY A 55 8.97 -5.63 -4.95
C GLY A 55 9.33 -5.10 -3.57
N ASN A 56 8.42 -4.41 -2.87
CA ASN A 56 8.68 -3.82 -1.56
C ASN A 56 7.63 -4.21 -0.53
N TYR A 57 8.05 -4.33 0.73
CA TYR A 57 7.13 -4.44 1.86
C TYR A 57 6.73 -3.06 2.37
N TYR A 58 5.45 -2.93 2.71
CA TYR A 58 4.86 -1.72 3.27
C TYR A 58 4.10 -2.03 4.54
N LEU A 59 4.35 -1.22 5.57
CA LEU A 59 3.58 -1.22 6.80
C LEU A 59 2.44 -0.21 6.65
N LEU A 60 1.22 -0.70 6.72
CA LEU A 60 0.02 0.13 6.76
C LEU A 60 -0.28 0.51 8.21
N CYS A 61 -0.42 1.81 8.47
CA CYS A 61 -0.73 2.35 9.79
C CYS A 61 -2.00 3.20 9.75
N TYR A 62 -2.78 3.15 10.83
CA TYR A 62 -3.96 3.97 11.00
C TYR A 62 -3.60 5.43 11.29
N ARG A 63 -4.42 6.36 10.78
CA ARG A 63 -4.35 7.79 11.08
C ARG A 63 -5.61 8.24 11.81
N SER A 64 -5.45 8.72 13.02
CA SER A 64 -6.55 9.29 13.81
C SER A 64 -6.93 10.72 13.38
N GLU A 65 -6.04 11.46 12.73
CA GLU A 65 -6.26 12.86 12.38
C GLU A 65 -7.43 13.03 11.38
N GLN A 66 -8.40 13.89 11.73
CA GLN A 66 -9.62 14.12 10.93
C GLN A 66 -9.38 14.77 9.58
N LYS A 67 -8.27 15.51 9.43
CA LYS A 67 -7.94 16.25 8.18
C LYS A 67 -7.65 15.35 6.97
N TYR A 68 -7.45 14.05 7.16
CA TYR A 68 -7.17 13.12 6.07
C TYR A 68 -8.39 12.28 5.75
N GLU A 69 -8.86 12.35 4.50
CA GLU A 69 -9.90 11.44 3.99
C GLU A 69 -9.42 9.98 4.03
N ASN A 70 -8.14 9.75 3.72
CA ASN A 70 -7.53 8.43 3.82
C ASN A 70 -6.98 8.21 5.22
N LYS A 71 -7.65 7.33 5.97
CA LYS A 71 -7.26 6.94 7.34
C LYS A 71 -6.09 5.97 7.41
N VAL A 72 -5.46 5.64 6.30
CA VAL A 72 -4.33 4.72 6.23
C VAL A 72 -3.11 5.42 5.63
N LYS A 73 -1.97 5.25 6.28
CA LYS A 73 -0.66 5.69 5.84
C LYS A 73 0.22 4.46 5.59
N ALA A 74 0.97 4.45 4.51
CA ALA A 74 1.91 3.40 4.18
C ALA A 74 3.35 3.87 4.42
N PHE A 75 4.15 3.01 5.06
CA PHE A 75 5.58 3.17 5.24
C PHE A 75 6.32 2.02 4.57
N ARG A 76 7.30 2.29 3.75
CA ARG A 76 8.19 1.25 3.23
C ARG A 76 9.03 0.68 4.37
N VAL A 77 9.02 -0.64 4.51
CA VAL A 77 9.68 -1.31 5.65
C VAL A 77 11.20 -1.18 5.59
N ASP A 78 11.78 -1.16 4.38
CA ASP A 78 13.22 -0.95 4.17
C ASP A 78 13.72 0.46 4.59
N ARG A 79 12.79 1.41 4.78
CA ARG A 79 13.06 2.78 5.24
C ARG A 79 12.73 3.01 6.72
N ILE A 80 12.31 1.97 7.40
CA ILE A 80 12.09 1.97 8.85
C ILE A 80 13.43 1.65 9.53
N GLU A 81 13.78 2.43 10.54
CA GLU A 81 14.99 2.24 11.34
C GLU A 81 14.65 2.14 12.83
N SER A 82 15.28 1.16 13.49
CA SER A 82 15.12 0.87 14.92
C SER A 82 13.65 0.75 15.36
N PRO A 83 12.85 -0.12 14.73
CA PRO A 83 11.47 -0.33 15.15
C PRO A 83 11.46 -0.96 16.56
N LYS A 84 10.52 -0.48 17.39
CA LYS A 84 10.27 -1.03 18.74
C LYS A 84 8.78 -1.09 18.99
N ILE A 85 8.32 -2.19 19.58
CA ILE A 85 6.95 -2.32 20.05
C ILE A 85 6.78 -1.40 21.25
N SER A 86 5.75 -0.55 21.21
CA SER A 86 5.38 0.33 22.32
C SER A 86 4.57 -0.45 23.34
N GLU A 87 4.53 0.04 24.58
CA GLU A 87 3.61 -0.46 25.62
C GLU A 87 2.18 0.09 25.45
N VAL A 88 1.97 1.00 24.50
CA VAL A 88 0.66 1.61 24.23
C VAL A 88 -0.11 0.78 23.21
N ALA A 89 -1.31 0.34 23.58
CA ALA A 89 -2.21 -0.37 22.67
C ALA A 89 -2.69 0.54 21.52
N VAL A 90 -3.02 -0.08 20.39
CA VAL A 90 -3.69 0.62 19.27
C VAL A 90 -5.10 1.04 19.67
N SER A 91 -5.63 2.08 19.04
CA SER A 91 -6.97 2.61 19.31
C SER A 91 -8.06 1.64 18.83
N ALA A 92 -9.26 1.76 19.44
CA ALA A 92 -10.45 1.03 19.00
C ALA A 92 -10.80 1.32 17.53
N ASP A 93 -10.57 2.56 17.08
CA ASP A 93 -10.79 2.97 15.69
C ASP A 93 -9.84 2.25 14.72
N ALA A 94 -8.57 2.08 15.08
CA ALA A 94 -7.62 1.31 14.33
C ALA A 94 -8.05 -0.16 14.19
N LEU A 95 -8.50 -0.78 15.28
CA LEU A 95 -9.03 -2.16 15.27
C LEU A 95 -10.29 -2.30 14.41
N CYS A 96 -11.15 -1.29 14.41
CA CYS A 96 -12.33 -1.27 13.53
C CYS A 96 -11.93 -1.20 12.04
N HIS A 97 -10.84 -0.48 11.72
CA HIS A 97 -10.30 -0.41 10.36
C HIS A 97 -9.65 -1.70 9.91
N LEU A 98 -9.04 -2.47 10.81
CA LEU A 98 -8.50 -3.82 10.50
C LEU A 98 -9.55 -4.72 9.86
N LYS A 99 -10.78 -4.72 10.36
CA LYS A 99 -11.89 -5.53 9.82
C LYS A 99 -12.28 -5.12 8.39
N LYS A 100 -11.99 -3.90 7.98
CA LYS A 100 -12.28 -3.36 6.64
C LYS A 100 -11.12 -3.55 5.65
N LEU A 101 -9.94 -3.96 6.13
CA LEU A 101 -8.73 -4.09 5.28
C LEU A 101 -8.80 -5.21 4.25
N SER A 102 -9.68 -6.20 4.41
CA SER A 102 -9.93 -7.21 3.36
C SER A 102 -10.31 -6.57 2.03
N THR A 103 -10.98 -5.41 2.06
CA THR A 103 -11.32 -4.60 0.88
C THR A 103 -10.10 -3.82 0.34
N TYR A 104 -9.07 -3.57 1.15
CA TYR A 104 -7.87 -2.82 0.76
C TYR A 104 -6.89 -3.64 -0.10
N ARG A 105 -6.89 -4.99 0.01
CA ARG A 105 -6.07 -5.86 -0.84
C ARG A 105 -6.35 -5.69 -2.32
N LEU A 106 -7.59 -5.35 -2.67
CA LEU A 106 -8.03 -5.11 -4.05
C LEU A 106 -7.63 -3.72 -4.61
N GLN A 107 -7.04 -2.87 -3.78
CA GLN A 107 -6.75 -1.47 -4.15
C GLN A 107 -5.26 -1.15 -4.04
N SER A 108 -4.40 -2.03 -4.55
CA SER A 108 -2.92 -1.92 -4.50
C SER A 108 -2.35 -0.59 -5.01
N PHE A 109 -3.14 0.21 -5.72
CA PHE A 109 -2.76 1.56 -6.15
C PHE A 109 -2.95 2.66 -5.09
N LYS A 110 -3.55 2.36 -3.93
CA LYS A 110 -3.83 3.37 -2.88
C LYS A 110 -2.60 3.93 -2.17
N MET A 111 -1.43 3.33 -2.37
CA MET A 111 -0.22 3.70 -1.62
C MET A 111 0.39 5.04 -2.03
N TYR A 112 0.04 5.56 -3.19
CA TYR A 112 0.65 6.78 -3.74
C TYR A 112 -0.20 8.05 -3.60
N GLY A 113 -1.35 7.98 -2.95
CA GLY A 113 -2.27 9.12 -2.82
C GLY A 113 -2.95 9.49 -4.15
N GLY A 114 -4.26 9.64 -4.15
CA GLY A 114 -5.06 10.00 -5.33
C GLY A 114 -6.55 9.78 -5.07
N LYS A 115 -7.40 10.35 -5.91
CA LYS A 115 -8.85 10.15 -5.81
C LYS A 115 -9.22 8.78 -6.39
N ILE A 116 -10.04 8.04 -5.66
CA ILE A 116 -10.64 6.80 -6.19
C ILE A 116 -11.62 7.19 -7.28
N ARG A 117 -11.51 6.51 -8.43
CA ARG A 117 -12.41 6.65 -9.56
C ARG A 117 -12.80 5.28 -10.08
N ARG A 118 -14.03 5.18 -10.55
CA ARG A 118 -14.48 4.04 -11.32
C ARG A 118 -13.94 4.16 -12.74
N VAL A 119 -13.06 3.22 -13.11
CA VAL A 119 -12.36 3.21 -14.40
C VAL A 119 -12.72 1.94 -15.16
N THR A 120 -13.00 2.09 -16.46
CA THR A 120 -13.16 0.96 -17.35
C THR A 120 -11.89 0.79 -18.17
N PHE A 121 -11.23 -0.36 -17.98
CA PHE A 121 -10.09 -0.77 -18.80
C PHE A 121 -10.58 -1.54 -20.01
N ILE A 122 -10.06 -1.18 -21.18
CA ILE A 122 -10.30 -1.86 -22.45
C ILE A 122 -8.94 -2.43 -22.88
N PHE A 123 -8.86 -3.73 -23.13
CA PHE A 123 -7.60 -4.41 -23.40
C PHE A 123 -7.77 -5.63 -24.31
N THR A 124 -6.66 -6.10 -24.86
CA THR A 124 -6.63 -7.30 -25.72
C THR A 124 -6.66 -8.59 -24.87
N PRO A 125 -7.17 -9.73 -25.38
CA PRO A 125 -7.34 -10.96 -24.60
C PRO A 125 -6.05 -11.54 -24.01
N ASP A 126 -4.90 -11.27 -24.61
CA ASP A 126 -3.59 -11.70 -24.12
C ASP A 126 -3.18 -11.02 -22.77
N LEU A 127 -3.88 -9.97 -22.38
CA LEU A 127 -3.66 -9.29 -21.09
C LEU A 127 -4.62 -9.72 -19.97
N ILE A 128 -5.45 -10.75 -20.19
CA ILE A 128 -6.44 -11.20 -19.19
C ILE A 128 -5.75 -11.57 -17.87
N GLU A 129 -4.68 -12.39 -17.92
CA GLU A 129 -3.93 -12.78 -16.71
C GLU A 129 -3.31 -11.59 -16.03
N VAL A 130 -2.67 -10.70 -16.79
CA VAL A 130 -2.06 -9.45 -16.26
C VAL A 130 -3.08 -8.58 -15.52
N VAL A 131 -4.31 -8.52 -16.05
CA VAL A 131 -5.41 -7.76 -15.44
C VAL A 131 -5.91 -8.45 -14.17
N TYR A 132 -6.02 -9.79 -14.15
CA TYR A 132 -6.35 -10.55 -12.94
C TYR A 132 -5.25 -10.43 -11.88
N ASP A 133 -3.98 -10.52 -12.25
CA ASP A 133 -2.86 -10.34 -11.33
C ASP A 133 -2.87 -8.96 -10.68
N LYS A 134 -3.27 -7.94 -11.45
CA LYS A 134 -3.29 -6.55 -10.96
C LYS A 134 -4.51 -6.23 -10.09
N PHE A 135 -5.69 -6.73 -10.44
CA PHE A 135 -6.96 -6.36 -9.79
C PHE A 135 -7.61 -7.48 -8.99
N GLY A 136 -7.04 -8.70 -9.01
CA GLY A 136 -7.59 -9.88 -8.35
C GLY A 136 -8.62 -10.61 -9.21
N HIS A 137 -8.97 -11.84 -8.78
CA HIS A 137 -9.88 -12.72 -9.52
C HIS A 137 -11.37 -12.39 -9.34
N ASP A 138 -11.71 -11.50 -8.41
CA ASP A 138 -13.11 -11.13 -8.12
C ASP A 138 -13.68 -10.10 -9.10
N ILE A 139 -12.85 -9.59 -10.02
CA ILE A 139 -13.31 -8.67 -11.06
C ILE A 139 -14.05 -9.41 -12.19
N ARG A 140 -15.02 -8.72 -12.78
CA ARG A 140 -15.75 -9.26 -13.93
C ARG A 140 -15.15 -8.74 -15.24
N ILE A 141 -14.57 -9.64 -16.05
CA ILE A 141 -14.10 -9.33 -17.39
C ILE A 141 -15.18 -9.73 -18.40
N ARG A 142 -15.56 -8.81 -19.27
CA ARG A 142 -16.43 -9.08 -20.43
C ARG A 142 -15.58 -9.10 -21.69
N ARG A 143 -15.65 -10.18 -22.44
CA ARG A 143 -14.96 -10.34 -23.72
C ARG A 143 -15.94 -10.24 -24.87
N ASN A 144 -15.58 -9.47 -25.89
CA ASN A 144 -16.25 -9.41 -27.17
C ASN A 144 -15.18 -9.47 -28.26
N ASP A 145 -15.13 -10.60 -29.00
CA ASP A 145 -14.09 -10.91 -29.99
C ASP A 145 -12.66 -10.69 -29.49
N ASN A 146 -11.98 -9.68 -30.01
CA ASN A 146 -10.59 -9.32 -29.70
C ASN A 146 -10.47 -8.21 -28.65
N VAL A 147 -11.56 -7.89 -27.95
CA VAL A 147 -11.56 -6.82 -26.95
C VAL A 147 -12.14 -7.34 -25.64
N CYS A 148 -11.41 -7.10 -24.55
CA CYS A 148 -11.84 -7.34 -23.19
C CYS A 148 -12.11 -6.01 -22.49
N LYS A 149 -13.09 -6.00 -21.56
CA LYS A 149 -13.43 -4.85 -20.73
C LYS A 149 -13.63 -5.29 -19.29
N THR A 150 -13.09 -4.51 -18.36
CA THR A 150 -13.39 -4.61 -16.93
C THR A 150 -13.57 -3.22 -16.33
N THR A 151 -14.44 -3.12 -15.31
CA THR A 151 -14.65 -1.85 -14.60
C THR A 151 -14.33 -2.06 -13.13
N VAL A 152 -13.39 -1.29 -12.62
CA VAL A 152 -12.89 -1.38 -11.26
C VAL A 152 -12.72 0.00 -10.64
N ASP A 153 -12.84 0.08 -9.32
CA ASP A 153 -12.59 1.30 -8.57
C ASP A 153 -11.08 1.38 -8.24
N VAL A 154 -10.38 2.31 -8.87
CA VAL A 154 -8.93 2.48 -8.73
C VAL A 154 -8.56 3.90 -8.33
N GLN A 155 -7.42 4.02 -7.68
CA GLN A 155 -6.82 5.31 -7.40
C GLN A 155 -6.04 5.79 -8.63
N ILE A 156 -6.42 6.97 -9.13
CA ILE A 156 -5.67 7.60 -10.23
C ILE A 156 -4.34 8.08 -9.69
N SER A 157 -3.25 7.46 -10.13
CA SER A 157 -1.90 7.73 -9.66
C SER A 157 -0.89 7.58 -10.79
N PRO A 158 0.32 8.15 -10.65
CA PRO A 158 1.41 7.93 -11.60
C PRO A 158 1.74 6.43 -11.79
N THR A 159 1.61 5.63 -10.75
CA THR A 159 1.82 4.19 -10.80
C THR A 159 0.80 3.48 -11.70
N LEU A 160 -0.48 3.88 -11.63
CA LEU A 160 -1.50 3.36 -12.53
C LEU A 160 -1.16 3.65 -14.00
N TRP A 161 -0.79 4.89 -14.29
CA TRP A 161 -0.38 5.29 -15.63
C TRP A 161 0.87 4.55 -16.09
N GLY A 162 1.90 4.44 -15.22
CA GLY A 162 3.11 3.69 -15.52
C GLY A 162 2.84 2.22 -15.83
N TRP A 163 1.91 1.59 -15.10
CA TRP A 163 1.47 0.22 -15.38
C TRP A 163 0.75 0.11 -16.73
N MET A 164 -0.18 1.01 -17.04
CA MET A 164 -0.88 0.99 -18.34
C MET A 164 0.06 1.21 -19.51
N LEU A 165 1.06 2.08 -19.36
CA LEU A 165 2.05 2.39 -20.41
C LEU A 165 2.98 1.22 -20.73
N GLN A 166 3.04 0.17 -19.91
CA GLN A 166 3.75 -1.07 -20.25
C GLN A 166 3.07 -1.83 -21.40
N PHE A 167 1.79 -1.54 -21.69
CA PHE A 167 0.99 -2.22 -22.69
C PHE A 167 0.49 -1.26 -23.79
N PRO A 168 1.40 -0.57 -24.50
CA PRO A 168 1.01 0.40 -25.50
C PRO A 168 0.21 -0.30 -26.62
N ARG A 169 -0.88 0.31 -27.07
CA ARG A 169 -1.83 -0.20 -28.07
C ARG A 169 -2.69 -1.38 -27.64
N LYS A 170 -2.36 -2.06 -26.52
CA LYS A 170 -3.10 -3.22 -26.03
C LYS A 170 -4.04 -2.90 -24.88
N MET A 171 -3.86 -1.76 -24.22
CA MET A 171 -4.68 -1.29 -23.09
C MET A 171 -5.02 0.20 -23.22
N LYS A 172 -6.26 0.54 -22.88
CA LYS A 172 -6.78 1.92 -22.82
C LYS A 172 -7.64 2.11 -21.57
#